data_88cbcc1ac144e30742d19e124947973f
#
_entry.id   88cbcc1ac144e30742d19e124947973f
#
_cell.length_a   1.000
_cell.length_b   1.000
_cell.length_c   1.000
_cell.angle_alpha   90.00
_cell.angle_beta   90.00
_cell.angle_gamma   90.00
#
_symmetry.space_group_name_H-M   'P 1'
#
loop_
_entity.id
_entity.type
_entity.pdbx_description
1 polymer ?
#
loop_
_entity_poly.entity_id
_entity_poly.type
_entity_poly.pdbx_seq_one_letter_code
_entity_poly.pdbx_strand_id
1 'polypeptide(L)'
;MRWRRPDPRCNGPDGQVAAALAWSLCGLFPVLLVFLSLTVGSARAETPDRLRLALFHSELSRQGPGLLLRDIRAGAEDVLRVRDVVAEARPDAVVLLGFDYDLDAVALAAFQDLLAAAGHAMPHRHARLPNRGMATGLDMDGDGRTGTPDDAQGFGRFAGAAGMAVLSRLPIDTAATRDFSAFLWRDLPGALLPRHQGQPFPSEQVFDIQRLATTGFWDVSVLLPDGSPLSLLAWHAGPPAFGGPHQRNLRRNHDETMFWLHLLDGALPMPPPAPPYVLIGNANLDPAAGDGMHQAIRALLDHPALQDPAPASSPPRVPGAPATATAHFPQGPGWLRTSYILPDAGLQVLDSGLIRAPAPARHALVWVDIALP
;
A
#
# COMPACT_ATOMS: atom_id res chain seq x y z
N MET A 1 -32.31 45.02 -24.15
CA MET A 1 -33.68 44.76 -24.70
C MET A 1 -34.35 43.81 -23.73
N ARG A 2 -35.06 44.33 -22.94
CA ARG A 2 -36.43 44.37 -22.41
C ARG A 2 -37.41 43.39 -23.08
N TRP A 3 -38.18 42.75 -22.18
CA TRP A 3 -39.60 42.39 -22.29
C TRP A 3 -39.88 40.89 -22.25
N ARG A 4 -40.93 40.33 -21.61
CA ARG A 4 -42.03 40.74 -20.72
C ARG A 4 -42.65 39.44 -20.20
N ARG A 5 -43.16 39.47 -18.97
CA ARG A 5 -44.23 38.57 -18.52
C ARG A 5 -45.55 39.00 -19.14
N PRO A 6 -46.53 38.15 -19.16
CA PRO A 6 -47.81 38.59 -18.59
C PRO A 6 -48.47 37.59 -17.62
N ASP A 7 -49.28 38.18 -16.82
CA ASP A 7 -50.11 37.79 -15.70
C ASP A 7 -51.58 37.53 -16.17
N PRO A 8 -52.52 37.32 -15.26
CA PRO A 8 -53.46 36.19 -15.17
C PRO A 8 -54.93 36.53 -15.43
N ARG A 9 -55.82 35.60 -15.02
CA ARG A 9 -57.30 35.74 -14.76
C ARG A 9 -58.25 35.29 -15.86
N CYS A 10 -59.18 34.41 -15.46
CA CYS A 10 -60.62 34.69 -15.24
C CYS A 10 -61.44 33.39 -15.06
N ASN A 11 -61.97 33.25 -13.91
CA ASN A 11 -63.39 33.11 -13.57
C ASN A 11 -64.24 31.96 -14.12
N GLY A 12 -64.86 31.28 -13.15
CA GLY A 12 -65.99 30.37 -13.09
C GLY A 12 -67.29 30.79 -13.77
N PRO A 13 -68.51 30.35 -13.41
CA PRO A 13 -68.97 29.61 -12.22
C PRO A 13 -70.05 28.50 -12.51
N ASP A 14 -70.53 27.90 -11.42
CA ASP A 14 -71.95 27.47 -11.15
C ASP A 14 -72.43 26.10 -11.64
N GLY A 15 -73.10 25.44 -10.71
CA GLY A 15 -74.07 24.40 -10.99
C GLY A 15 -74.35 23.46 -9.80
N GLN A 16 -75.26 23.93 -8.99
CA GLN A 16 -75.88 23.30 -7.79
C GLN A 16 -76.74 22.07 -8.10
N VAL A 17 -76.95 21.30 -6.99
CA VAL A 17 -78.23 20.67 -6.48
C VAL A 17 -78.38 19.19 -6.89
N ALA A 18 -78.57 18.25 -6.03
CA ALA A 18 -79.50 18.03 -5.00
C ALA A 18 -79.36 16.67 -4.31
N ALA A 19 -79.82 16.65 -3.11
CA ALA A 19 -79.92 15.57 -2.17
C ALA A 19 -80.88 14.45 -2.57
N ALA A 20 -80.63 13.22 -1.99
CA ALA A 20 -81.70 12.49 -1.24
C ALA A 20 -81.13 11.17 -0.64
N LEU A 21 -81.13 11.09 0.62
CA LEU A 21 -81.69 10.08 1.56
C LEU A 21 -81.92 8.65 0.99
N ALA A 22 -81.28 7.60 1.64
CA ALA A 22 -82.02 6.68 2.50
C ALA A 22 -81.20 5.47 2.99
N TRP A 23 -81.07 5.33 4.28
CA TRP A 23 -81.29 4.16 5.17
C TRP A 23 -80.48 2.86 5.01
N SER A 24 -79.68 2.60 6.04
CA SER A 24 -79.56 1.43 6.91
C SER A 24 -79.42 0.05 6.28
N LEU A 25 -78.27 -0.60 6.64
CA LEU A 25 -78.29 -1.87 7.34
C LEU A 25 -76.94 -2.18 7.98
N CYS A 26 -77.07 -2.55 9.27
CA CYS A 26 -75.93 -3.06 10.08
C CYS A 26 -75.29 -4.30 9.46
N GLY A 27 -73.97 -4.28 9.39
CA GLY A 27 -73.17 -5.48 9.17
C GLY A 27 -71.86 -5.32 9.90
N LEU A 28 -71.77 -5.86 11.10
CA LEU A 28 -70.55 -6.04 11.86
C LEU A 28 -69.59 -6.92 11.05
N PHE A 29 -68.52 -6.35 10.49
CA PHE A 29 -67.32 -7.08 10.09
C PHE A 29 -66.21 -6.78 11.08
N PRO A 30 -65.62 -7.79 11.76
CA PRO A 30 -64.45 -7.56 12.55
C PRO A 30 -63.25 -7.35 11.59
N VAL A 31 -62.70 -6.15 11.59
CA VAL A 31 -61.44 -5.86 10.91
C VAL A 31 -60.34 -6.59 11.68
N LEU A 32 -59.92 -7.72 11.17
CA LEU A 32 -58.73 -8.45 11.63
C LEU A 32 -57.51 -7.67 11.16
N LEU A 33 -56.98 -6.79 12.01
CA LEU A 33 -55.70 -6.12 11.82
C LEU A 33 -54.61 -7.18 11.99
N VAL A 34 -54.17 -7.79 10.86
CA VAL A 34 -52.96 -8.59 10.79
C VAL A 34 -51.80 -7.60 10.88
N PHE A 35 -51.25 -7.42 12.07
CA PHE A 35 -49.91 -6.85 12.26
C PHE A 35 -48.89 -7.80 11.63
N LEU A 36 -48.52 -7.57 10.37
CA LEU A 36 -47.38 -8.15 9.75
C LEU A 36 -46.12 -7.49 10.38
N SER A 37 -45.63 -8.04 11.47
CA SER A 37 -44.37 -7.65 12.07
C SER A 37 -43.28 -7.98 11.06
N LEU A 38 -42.89 -7.00 10.24
CA LEU A 38 -41.64 -7.02 9.49
C LEU A 38 -40.52 -6.99 10.52
N THR A 39 -40.08 -8.16 10.95
CA THR A 39 -38.76 -8.32 11.57
C THR A 39 -37.74 -7.97 10.48
N VAL A 40 -37.33 -6.71 10.44
CA VAL A 40 -36.09 -6.32 9.76
C VAL A 40 -34.99 -7.02 10.54
N GLY A 41 -34.69 -8.25 10.14
CA GLY A 41 -33.47 -8.92 10.55
C GLY A 41 -32.33 -8.02 10.13
N SER A 42 -31.71 -7.30 11.07
CA SER A 42 -30.41 -6.70 10.84
C SER A 42 -29.52 -7.85 10.40
N ALA A 43 -29.27 -7.94 9.10
CA ALA A 43 -28.19 -8.77 8.59
C ALA A 43 -26.92 -8.21 9.24
N ARG A 44 -26.53 -8.86 10.35
CA ARG A 44 -25.22 -8.65 10.94
C ARG A 44 -24.28 -9.06 9.83
N ALA A 45 -23.58 -8.09 9.23
CA ALA A 45 -22.52 -8.40 8.30
C ALA A 45 -21.62 -9.38 9.05
N GLU A 46 -21.56 -10.64 8.60
CA GLU A 46 -20.60 -11.60 9.13
C GLU A 46 -19.24 -10.93 9.02
N THR A 47 -18.63 -10.68 10.16
CA THR A 47 -17.24 -10.24 10.21
C THR A 47 -16.48 -11.35 9.51
N PRO A 48 -15.76 -11.09 8.42
CA PRO A 48 -15.05 -12.15 7.73
C PRO A 48 -14.08 -12.79 8.72
N ASP A 49 -14.14 -14.11 8.87
CA ASP A 49 -13.23 -14.86 9.73
C ASP A 49 -11.76 -14.75 9.30
N ARG A 50 -11.51 -13.98 8.25
CA ARG A 50 -10.19 -13.77 7.63
C ARG A 50 -9.93 -12.32 7.26
N LEU A 51 -8.65 -11.95 7.24
CA LEU A 51 -8.14 -10.68 6.74
C LEU A 51 -7.19 -10.94 5.57
N ARG A 52 -7.47 -10.34 4.40
CA ARG A 52 -6.56 -10.38 3.25
C ARG A 52 -5.65 -9.18 3.23
N LEU A 53 -4.36 -9.42 3.33
CA LEU A 53 -3.31 -8.42 3.15
C LEU A 53 -2.69 -8.55 1.77
N ALA A 54 -2.42 -7.43 1.11
CA ALA A 54 -1.78 -7.42 -0.19
C ALA A 54 -0.61 -6.44 -0.26
N LEU A 55 0.35 -6.78 -1.11
CA LEU A 55 1.50 -5.95 -1.46
C LEU A 55 1.60 -5.86 -2.98
N PHE A 56 1.68 -4.65 -3.51
CA PHE A 56 1.82 -4.45 -4.93
C PHE A 56 2.79 -3.33 -5.29
N HIS A 57 3.87 -3.66 -5.99
CA HIS A 57 4.72 -2.64 -6.61
C HIS A 57 4.02 -2.12 -7.86
N SER A 58 3.32 -0.99 -7.70
CA SER A 58 2.38 -0.46 -8.69
C SER A 58 3.03 0.13 -9.94
N GLU A 59 4.32 0.51 -9.86
CA GLU A 59 5.07 1.21 -10.92
C GLU A 59 4.39 2.54 -11.35
N LEU A 60 3.59 3.15 -10.46
CA LEU A 60 2.89 4.42 -10.70
C LEU A 60 3.77 5.62 -10.32
N SER A 61 5.01 5.63 -10.80
CA SER A 61 5.90 6.78 -10.69
C SER A 61 6.02 7.51 -12.01
N ARG A 62 6.16 8.83 -11.95
CA ARG A 62 6.21 9.74 -13.10
C ARG A 62 7.53 10.53 -13.13
N GLN A 63 7.73 11.30 -14.19
CA GLN A 63 8.94 12.09 -14.40
C GLN A 63 8.95 13.42 -13.62
N GLY A 64 7.84 13.76 -12.95
CA GLY A 64 7.71 15.00 -12.17
C GLY A 64 6.48 15.02 -11.28
N PRO A 65 6.41 15.96 -10.34
CA PRO A 65 5.32 16.06 -9.38
C PRO A 65 3.99 16.37 -10.05
N GLY A 66 2.90 15.83 -9.49
CA GLY A 66 1.52 16.05 -9.95
C GLY A 66 1.13 15.30 -11.23
N LEU A 67 2.09 14.71 -11.95
CA LEU A 67 1.78 13.98 -13.20
C LEU A 67 0.98 12.71 -12.93
N LEU A 68 1.22 12.04 -11.81
CA LEU A 68 0.42 10.86 -11.44
C LEU A 68 -1.06 11.24 -11.20
N LEU A 69 -1.33 12.32 -10.48
CA LEU A 69 -2.70 12.80 -10.26
C LEU A 69 -3.41 13.12 -11.59
N ARG A 70 -2.71 13.79 -12.51
CA ARG A 70 -3.23 14.04 -13.86
C ARG A 70 -3.63 12.74 -14.55
N ASP A 71 -2.75 11.74 -14.53
CA ASP A 71 -2.94 10.47 -15.23
C ASP A 71 -4.03 9.60 -14.58
N ILE A 72 -4.17 9.66 -13.25
CA ILE A 72 -5.29 9.04 -12.51
C ILE A 72 -6.62 9.64 -12.98
N ARG A 73 -6.71 10.97 -13.03
CA ARG A 73 -7.93 11.67 -13.48
C ARG A 73 -8.25 11.44 -14.94
N ALA A 74 -7.24 11.23 -15.77
CA ALA A 74 -7.39 10.91 -17.18
C ALA A 74 -7.74 9.43 -17.43
N GLY A 75 -7.68 8.57 -16.39
CA GLY A 75 -7.91 7.13 -16.58
C GLY A 75 -6.82 6.46 -17.40
N ALA A 76 -5.54 6.81 -17.18
CA ALA A 76 -4.42 6.23 -17.91
C ALA A 76 -4.40 4.70 -17.78
N GLU A 77 -4.03 4.01 -18.84
CA GLU A 77 -4.12 2.55 -18.94
C GLU A 77 -3.36 1.81 -17.83
N ASP A 78 -2.17 2.28 -17.48
CA ASP A 78 -1.37 1.70 -16.41
C ASP A 78 -2.00 1.90 -15.02
N VAL A 79 -2.65 3.05 -14.79
CA VAL A 79 -3.41 3.31 -13.57
C VAL A 79 -4.62 2.38 -13.48
N LEU A 80 -5.38 2.24 -14.57
CA LEU A 80 -6.54 1.35 -14.62
C LEU A 80 -6.14 -0.11 -14.41
N ARG A 81 -5.02 -0.53 -14.98
CA ARG A 81 -4.45 -1.87 -14.78
C ARG A 81 -4.13 -2.15 -13.29
N VAL A 82 -3.49 -1.20 -12.60
CA VAL A 82 -3.20 -1.32 -11.17
C VAL A 82 -4.49 -1.39 -10.36
N ARG A 83 -5.49 -0.53 -10.67
CA ARG A 83 -6.81 -0.57 -10.07
C ARG A 83 -7.47 -1.95 -10.22
N ASP A 84 -7.45 -2.50 -11.44
CA ASP A 84 -8.13 -3.77 -11.75
C ASP A 84 -7.49 -4.94 -11.01
N VAL A 85 -6.16 -4.98 -10.92
CA VAL A 85 -5.43 -6.00 -10.16
C VAL A 85 -5.74 -5.92 -8.66
N VAL A 86 -5.81 -4.72 -8.09
CA VAL A 86 -6.19 -4.54 -6.67
C VAL A 86 -7.66 -4.91 -6.45
N ALA A 87 -8.55 -4.51 -7.37
CA ALA A 87 -9.98 -4.85 -7.30
C ALA A 87 -10.23 -6.36 -7.45
N GLU A 88 -9.45 -7.06 -8.29
CA GLU A 88 -9.48 -8.53 -8.44
C GLU A 88 -9.04 -9.22 -7.13
N ALA A 89 -7.95 -8.75 -6.53
CA ALA A 89 -7.40 -9.31 -5.28
C ALA A 89 -8.35 -9.13 -4.09
N ARG A 90 -9.16 -8.06 -4.08
CA ARG A 90 -10.08 -7.69 -2.99
C ARG A 90 -9.44 -7.69 -1.59
N PRO A 91 -8.29 -7.01 -1.40
CA PRO A 91 -7.62 -6.99 -0.10
C PRO A 91 -8.40 -6.15 0.92
N ASP A 92 -8.25 -6.49 2.22
CA ASP A 92 -8.73 -5.65 3.32
C ASP A 92 -7.74 -4.52 3.62
N ALA A 93 -6.44 -4.78 3.41
CA ALA A 93 -5.41 -3.74 3.38
C ALA A 93 -4.39 -4.05 2.27
N VAL A 94 -3.91 -3.00 1.58
CA VAL A 94 -2.88 -3.11 0.54
C VAL A 94 -1.79 -2.08 0.75
N VAL A 95 -0.54 -2.54 0.66
CA VAL A 95 0.65 -1.68 0.56
C VAL A 95 1.00 -1.51 -0.91
N LEU A 96 0.91 -0.29 -1.41
CA LEU A 96 1.31 0.10 -2.75
C LEU A 96 2.72 0.68 -2.71
N LEU A 97 3.61 0.15 -3.53
CA LEU A 97 4.97 0.65 -3.70
C LEU A 97 5.14 1.28 -5.09
N GLY A 98 6.07 2.22 -5.22
CA GLY A 98 6.29 2.92 -6.47
C GLY A 98 5.12 3.81 -6.86
N PHE A 99 4.41 4.36 -5.89
CA PHE A 99 3.32 5.32 -6.04
C PHE A 99 3.82 6.72 -5.70
N ASP A 100 3.75 7.67 -6.63
CA ASP A 100 4.21 9.02 -6.34
C ASP A 100 3.37 9.68 -5.24
N TYR A 101 4.07 10.25 -4.27
CA TYR A 101 3.47 11.03 -3.19
C TYR A 101 3.28 12.49 -3.64
N ASP A 102 2.16 13.06 -3.29
CA ASP A 102 1.89 14.49 -3.37
C ASP A 102 1.39 15.03 -2.02
N LEU A 103 1.47 16.34 -1.83
CA LEU A 103 1.00 16.99 -0.62
C LEU A 103 -0.48 16.66 -0.39
N ASP A 104 -0.84 16.32 0.86
CA ASP A 104 -2.18 15.90 1.27
C ASP A 104 -2.69 14.59 0.61
N ALA A 105 -1.79 13.84 -0.06
CA ALA A 105 -2.08 12.56 -0.70
C ALA A 105 -3.30 12.63 -1.66
N VAL A 106 -3.37 13.69 -2.48
CA VAL A 106 -4.49 13.95 -3.40
C VAL A 106 -4.55 12.91 -4.51
N ALA A 107 -3.38 12.50 -5.04
CA ALA A 107 -3.30 11.40 -6.02
C ALA A 107 -3.81 10.09 -5.44
N LEU A 108 -3.44 9.80 -4.17
CA LEU A 108 -3.91 8.59 -3.50
C LEU A 108 -5.42 8.62 -3.25
N ALA A 109 -5.98 9.78 -2.88
CA ALA A 109 -7.43 9.97 -2.75
C ALA A 109 -8.15 9.72 -4.09
N ALA A 110 -7.65 10.29 -5.17
CA ALA A 110 -8.22 10.06 -6.50
C ALA A 110 -8.12 8.58 -6.94
N PHE A 111 -7.08 7.87 -6.55
CA PHE A 111 -6.95 6.43 -6.79
C PHE A 111 -7.95 5.60 -5.94
N GLN A 112 -8.22 6.01 -4.68
CA GLN A 112 -9.28 5.41 -3.87
C GLN A 112 -10.66 5.53 -4.53
N ASP A 113 -10.96 6.70 -5.12
CA ASP A 113 -12.22 6.92 -5.85
C ASP A 113 -12.35 5.96 -7.05
N LEU A 114 -11.25 5.73 -7.78
CA LEU A 114 -11.22 4.73 -8.88
C LEU A 114 -11.44 3.31 -8.38
N LEU A 115 -10.88 2.93 -7.24
CA LEU A 115 -11.10 1.62 -6.63
C LEU A 115 -12.55 1.46 -6.17
N ALA A 116 -13.12 2.49 -5.55
CA ALA A 116 -14.52 2.48 -5.12
C ALA A 116 -15.46 2.34 -6.32
N ALA A 117 -15.19 3.06 -7.42
CA ALA A 117 -15.95 2.94 -8.67
C ALA A 117 -15.83 1.54 -9.32
N ALA A 118 -14.72 0.83 -9.08
CA ALA A 118 -14.53 -0.56 -9.48
C ALA A 118 -15.15 -1.60 -8.51
N GLY A 119 -15.91 -1.14 -7.50
CA GLY A 119 -16.61 -2.01 -6.54
C GLY A 119 -15.73 -2.52 -5.40
N HIS A 120 -14.58 -1.87 -5.15
CA HIS A 120 -13.70 -2.20 -4.04
C HIS A 120 -13.27 -0.95 -3.26
N ALA A 121 -14.17 -0.45 -2.44
CA ALA A 121 -13.90 0.75 -1.63
C ALA A 121 -12.91 0.45 -0.49
N MET A 122 -11.88 1.29 -0.38
CA MET A 122 -10.87 1.28 0.69
C MET A 122 -10.78 2.68 1.30
N PRO A 123 -11.66 3.05 2.25
CA PRO A 123 -11.85 4.44 2.68
C PRO A 123 -10.69 5.02 3.48
N HIS A 124 -9.86 4.17 4.07
CA HIS A 124 -8.73 4.61 4.89
C HIS A 124 -7.42 4.56 4.11
N ARG A 125 -6.58 5.59 4.31
CA ARG A 125 -5.28 5.69 3.64
C ARG A 125 -4.21 6.22 4.57
N HIS A 126 -2.97 5.80 4.29
CA HIS A 126 -1.76 6.35 4.90
C HIS A 126 -0.68 6.51 3.83
N ALA A 127 -0.05 7.67 3.81
CA ALA A 127 1.14 7.94 3.01
C ALA A 127 1.95 9.06 3.68
N ARG A 128 3.27 9.01 3.54
CA ARG A 128 4.19 10.04 4.00
C ARG A 128 5.20 10.38 2.91
N LEU A 129 5.79 11.55 3.00
CA LEU A 129 6.86 11.96 2.09
C LEU A 129 8.01 10.93 2.15
N PRO A 130 8.31 10.26 1.04
CA PRO A 130 9.39 9.27 1.01
C PRO A 130 10.77 9.93 1.03
N ASN A 131 11.80 9.15 1.34
CA ASN A 131 13.19 9.59 1.19
C ASN A 131 13.59 9.76 -0.29
N ARG A 132 12.89 9.10 -1.21
CA ARG A 132 13.15 9.24 -2.64
C ARG A 132 12.93 10.67 -3.13
N GLY A 133 13.97 11.19 -3.78
CA GLY A 133 13.97 12.57 -4.31
C GLY A 133 14.08 13.65 -3.24
N MET A 134 14.29 13.30 -1.96
CA MET A 134 14.53 14.27 -0.89
C MET A 134 15.95 14.81 -1.01
N ALA A 135 16.09 16.05 -1.42
CA ALA A 135 17.38 16.70 -1.64
C ALA A 135 18.21 16.77 -0.36
N THR A 136 19.53 16.54 -0.48
CA THR A 136 20.49 16.59 0.64
C THR A 136 21.40 17.81 0.61
N GLY A 137 21.65 18.33 -0.58
CA GLY A 137 22.64 19.41 -0.79
C GLY A 137 24.09 18.92 -0.80
N LEU A 138 24.33 17.61 -0.68
CA LEU A 138 25.65 16.97 -0.73
C LEU A 138 25.79 16.10 -1.97
N ASP A 139 27.01 15.85 -2.38
CA ASP A 139 27.38 14.82 -3.35
C ASP A 139 27.29 13.45 -2.65
N MET A 140 26.16 12.75 -2.87
CA MET A 140 25.84 11.51 -2.15
C MET A 140 26.40 10.28 -2.83
N ASP A 141 26.86 10.35 -4.06
CA ASP A 141 27.41 9.22 -4.82
C ASP A 141 28.90 9.37 -5.18
N GLY A 142 29.48 10.54 -4.92
CA GLY A 142 30.91 10.81 -5.10
C GLY A 142 31.31 11.08 -6.55
N ASP A 143 30.38 11.55 -7.39
CA ASP A 143 30.64 11.87 -8.80
C ASP A 143 31.20 13.30 -9.00
N GLY A 144 31.29 14.09 -7.93
CA GLY A 144 31.76 15.49 -7.92
C GLY A 144 30.70 16.51 -8.29
N ARG A 145 29.44 16.12 -8.37
CA ARG A 145 28.29 16.99 -8.62
C ARG A 145 27.38 17.02 -7.41
N THR A 146 26.47 17.98 -7.38
CA THR A 146 25.41 18.08 -6.38
C THR A 146 24.08 18.43 -7.03
N GLY A 147 22.97 17.97 -6.44
CA GLY A 147 21.64 18.26 -6.92
C GLY A 147 21.17 17.35 -8.06
N THR A 148 21.86 16.24 -8.28
CA THR A 148 21.40 15.17 -9.18
C THR A 148 20.38 14.26 -8.47
N PRO A 149 19.63 13.40 -9.19
CA PRO A 149 18.73 12.44 -8.55
C PRO A 149 19.44 11.45 -7.60
N ASP A 150 20.76 11.18 -7.82
CA ASP A 150 21.58 10.30 -6.98
C ASP A 150 22.02 10.97 -5.66
N ASP A 151 21.90 12.31 -5.58
CA ASP A 151 22.21 13.12 -4.38
C ASP A 151 21.03 13.25 -3.42
N ALA A 152 19.90 12.67 -3.75
CA ALA A 152 18.77 12.60 -2.82
C ALA A 152 19.03 11.52 -1.74
N GLN A 153 18.28 11.57 -0.65
CA GLN A 153 18.30 10.53 0.40
C GLN A 153 18.05 9.13 -0.18
N GLY A 154 17.18 9.01 -1.17
CA GLY A 154 16.99 7.88 -2.05
C GLY A 154 16.81 8.38 -3.47
N PHE A 155 17.31 7.65 -4.46
CA PHE A 155 17.23 8.04 -5.87
C PHE A 155 15.83 8.49 -6.26
N GLY A 156 15.70 9.70 -6.79
CA GLY A 156 14.43 10.26 -7.25
C GLY A 156 14.60 11.64 -7.87
N ARG A 157 13.81 11.95 -8.89
CA ARG A 157 13.91 13.21 -9.65
C ARG A 157 13.21 14.39 -8.98
N PHE A 158 12.36 14.12 -8.01
CA PHE A 158 11.64 15.12 -7.22
C PHE A 158 11.26 14.52 -5.87
N ALA A 159 11.08 15.36 -4.87
CA ALA A 159 10.60 14.92 -3.55
C ALA A 159 9.19 14.35 -3.67
N GLY A 160 9.03 13.09 -3.28
CA GLY A 160 7.78 12.34 -3.45
C GLY A 160 7.79 11.27 -4.55
N ALA A 161 8.89 11.17 -5.35
CA ALA A 161 8.98 10.17 -6.41
C ALA A 161 8.91 8.74 -5.85
N ALA A 162 8.14 7.87 -6.51
CA ALA A 162 8.08 6.43 -6.27
C ALA A 162 7.96 6.06 -4.77
N GLY A 163 7.09 6.72 -4.05
CA GLY A 163 6.85 6.50 -2.64
C GLY A 163 6.11 5.20 -2.33
N MET A 164 5.55 5.16 -1.12
CA MET A 164 4.70 4.07 -0.62
C MET A 164 3.34 4.64 -0.20
N ALA A 165 2.31 3.79 -0.23
CA ALA A 165 1.00 4.12 0.28
C ALA A 165 0.35 2.87 0.88
N VAL A 166 -0.48 3.06 1.90
CA VAL A 166 -1.35 2.01 2.46
C VAL A 166 -2.80 2.43 2.23
N LEU A 167 -3.58 1.54 1.64
CA LEU A 167 -5.03 1.65 1.58
C LEU A 167 -5.65 0.54 2.42
N SER A 168 -6.72 0.85 3.14
CA SER A 168 -7.37 -0.11 4.02
C SER A 168 -8.90 0.06 4.02
N ARG A 169 -9.61 -1.05 4.13
CA ARG A 169 -11.04 -1.11 4.45
C ARG A 169 -11.27 -0.87 5.95
N LEU A 170 -10.27 -1.18 6.75
CA LEU A 170 -10.28 -1.03 8.20
C LEU A 170 -9.66 0.32 8.60
N PRO A 171 -10.08 0.91 9.74
CA PRO A 171 -9.51 2.16 10.21
C PRO A 171 -7.99 2.06 10.44
N ILE A 172 -7.28 3.16 10.15
CA ILE A 172 -5.86 3.30 10.44
C ILE A 172 -5.71 4.25 11.63
N ASP A 173 -5.07 3.77 12.71
CA ASP A 173 -4.71 4.61 13.85
C ASP A 173 -3.43 5.38 13.52
N THR A 174 -3.60 6.61 13.06
CA THR A 174 -2.48 7.47 12.68
C THR A 174 -1.65 7.95 13.88
N ALA A 175 -2.23 7.93 15.10
CA ALA A 175 -1.51 8.32 16.32
C ALA A 175 -0.58 7.22 16.82
N ALA A 176 -0.97 5.95 16.64
CA ALA A 176 -0.15 4.79 16.97
C ALA A 176 0.85 4.41 15.86
N THR A 177 0.68 4.96 14.64
CA THR A 177 1.57 4.68 13.50
C THR A 177 2.96 5.29 13.73
N ARG A 178 4.02 4.48 13.58
CA ARG A 178 5.42 4.89 13.72
C ARG A 178 6.11 5.01 12.36
N ASP A 179 7.02 5.98 12.24
CA ASP A 179 7.81 6.21 11.02
C ASP A 179 9.30 6.18 11.35
N PHE A 180 10.02 5.18 10.85
CA PHE A 180 11.45 4.99 11.04
C PHE A 180 12.27 5.45 9.83
N SER A 181 11.65 6.11 8.85
CA SER A 181 12.29 6.49 7.57
C SER A 181 13.47 7.46 7.76
N ALA A 182 13.53 8.15 8.91
CA ALA A 182 14.63 9.06 9.26
C ALA A 182 15.82 8.38 9.95
N PHE A 183 15.76 7.07 10.23
CA PHE A 183 16.85 6.34 10.86
C PHE A 183 18.11 6.42 9.99
N LEU A 184 19.25 6.80 10.60
CA LEU A 184 20.50 6.99 9.87
C LEU A 184 21.18 5.65 9.58
N TRP A 185 21.74 5.51 8.39
CA TRP A 185 22.41 4.28 8.00
C TRP A 185 23.55 3.91 8.95
N ARG A 186 24.35 4.91 9.37
CA ARG A 186 25.48 4.69 10.28
C ARG A 186 25.09 4.17 11.67
N ASP A 187 23.82 4.37 12.08
CA ASP A 187 23.33 3.97 13.41
C ASP A 187 22.86 2.51 13.44
N LEU A 188 22.83 1.82 12.28
CA LEU A 188 22.50 0.41 12.23
C LEU A 188 23.65 -0.42 12.84
N PRO A 189 23.38 -1.33 13.78
CA PRO A 189 24.39 -2.26 14.28
C PRO A 189 25.02 -3.07 13.12
N GLY A 190 26.34 -3.01 12.98
CA GLY A 190 27.04 -3.71 11.89
C GLY A 190 26.88 -3.11 10.50
N ALA A 191 26.46 -1.82 10.38
CA ALA A 191 26.27 -1.14 9.10
C ALA A 191 27.42 -1.34 8.11
N LEU A 192 27.09 -1.73 6.88
CA LEU A 192 28.05 -1.97 5.79
C LEU A 192 28.36 -0.67 5.04
N LEU A 193 28.74 0.39 5.75
CA LEU A 193 29.03 1.67 5.13
C LEU A 193 30.15 1.56 4.09
N PRO A 194 29.97 2.15 2.88
CA PRO A 194 30.96 2.07 1.83
C PRO A 194 32.23 2.83 2.21
N ARG A 195 33.38 2.29 1.82
CA ARG A 195 34.70 2.89 2.07
C ARG A 195 35.57 2.83 0.80
N HIS A 196 36.41 3.85 0.66
CA HIS A 196 37.48 3.90 -0.35
C HIS A 196 38.82 4.04 0.34
N GLN A 197 39.74 3.10 0.13
CA GLN A 197 41.06 3.08 0.77
C GLN A 197 41.00 3.27 2.32
N GLY A 198 40.02 2.64 2.95
CA GLY A 198 39.78 2.72 4.39
C GLY A 198 39.06 3.96 4.88
N GLN A 199 38.88 4.99 4.03
CA GLN A 199 38.14 6.22 4.37
C GLN A 199 36.67 6.09 4.02
N PRO A 200 35.75 6.79 4.73
CA PRO A 200 34.34 6.90 4.37
C PRO A 200 34.14 7.33 2.91
N PHE A 201 33.22 6.69 2.21
CA PHE A 201 32.86 7.04 0.83
C PHE A 201 31.36 7.31 0.72
N PRO A 202 30.92 8.44 0.11
CA PRO A 202 31.74 9.51 -0.50
C PRO A 202 32.43 10.39 0.55
N SER A 203 31.89 10.58 1.76
CA SER A 203 32.49 11.37 2.84
C SER A 203 31.87 11.04 4.19
N GLU A 204 32.53 11.45 5.30
CA GLU A 204 31.98 11.39 6.65
C GLU A 204 30.69 12.21 6.75
N GLN A 205 30.68 13.40 6.15
CA GLN A 205 29.54 14.32 6.15
C GLN A 205 28.29 13.68 5.53
N VAL A 206 28.45 12.82 4.51
CA VAL A 206 27.33 12.05 3.93
C VAL A 206 26.78 11.06 4.97
N PHE A 207 27.65 10.37 5.71
CA PHE A 207 27.19 9.42 6.73
C PHE A 207 26.44 10.09 7.89
N ASP A 208 26.75 11.37 8.17
CA ASP A 208 26.09 12.16 9.19
C ASP A 208 24.60 12.38 8.92
N ILE A 209 24.19 12.34 7.65
CA ILE A 209 22.83 12.67 7.23
C ILE A 209 22.12 11.56 6.45
N GLN A 210 22.87 10.55 5.95
CA GLN A 210 22.28 9.53 5.09
C GLN A 210 21.33 8.63 5.86
N ARG A 211 20.06 8.68 5.51
CA ARG A 211 19.04 7.78 6.02
C ARG A 211 19.24 6.38 5.46
N LEU A 212 18.96 5.36 6.27
CA LEU A 212 19.04 3.98 5.83
C LEU A 212 17.98 3.66 4.79
N ALA A 213 16.71 3.97 5.08
CA ALA A 213 15.61 3.70 4.17
C ALA A 213 15.76 4.44 2.84
N THR A 214 15.80 3.74 1.73
CA THR A 214 15.77 4.35 0.39
C THR A 214 14.41 5.00 0.13
N THR A 215 13.32 4.34 0.51
CA THR A 215 11.96 4.86 0.32
C THR A 215 11.32 5.23 1.65
N GLY A 216 11.10 4.26 2.52
CA GLY A 216 10.49 4.46 3.83
C GLY A 216 10.41 3.17 4.62
N PHE A 217 10.34 3.30 5.96
CA PHE A 217 10.13 2.23 6.93
C PHE A 217 9.00 2.66 7.87
N TRP A 218 7.86 2.00 7.80
CA TRP A 218 6.68 2.35 8.58
C TRP A 218 6.16 1.18 9.40
N ASP A 219 5.63 1.47 10.56
CA ASP A 219 4.76 0.59 11.32
C ASP A 219 3.37 1.23 11.35
N VAL A 220 2.50 0.77 10.44
CA VAL A 220 1.16 1.32 10.26
C VAL A 220 0.17 0.51 11.08
N SER A 221 -0.44 1.14 12.07
CA SER A 221 -1.44 0.51 12.94
C SER A 221 -2.82 0.49 12.25
N VAL A 222 -3.31 -0.71 11.93
CA VAL A 222 -4.66 -0.96 11.40
C VAL A 222 -5.53 -1.52 12.52
N LEU A 223 -6.72 -0.97 12.72
CA LEU A 223 -7.64 -1.43 13.76
C LEU A 223 -8.52 -2.57 13.22
N LEU A 224 -8.42 -3.73 13.85
CA LEU A 224 -9.26 -4.89 13.56
C LEU A 224 -10.72 -4.64 13.99
N PRO A 225 -11.70 -5.48 13.56
CA PRO A 225 -13.11 -5.26 13.88
C PRO A 225 -13.46 -5.23 15.37
N ASP A 226 -12.64 -5.86 16.20
CA ASP A 226 -12.76 -5.84 17.67
C ASP A 226 -12.10 -4.61 18.32
N GLY A 227 -11.43 -3.77 17.51
CA GLY A 227 -10.69 -2.59 17.95
C GLY A 227 -9.23 -2.85 18.34
N SER A 228 -8.77 -4.09 18.31
CA SER A 228 -7.35 -4.41 18.54
C SER A 228 -6.47 -3.95 17.35
N PRO A 229 -5.20 -3.56 17.60
CA PRO A 229 -4.30 -3.14 16.53
C PRO A 229 -3.62 -4.33 15.85
N LEU A 230 -3.47 -4.25 14.53
CA LEU A 230 -2.55 -5.04 13.72
C LEU A 230 -1.49 -4.10 13.13
N SER A 231 -0.22 -4.34 13.40
CA SER A 231 0.88 -3.56 12.84
C SER A 231 1.28 -4.06 11.45
N LEU A 232 1.23 -3.19 10.44
CA LEU A 232 1.81 -3.42 9.11
C LEU A 232 3.19 -2.78 9.05
N LEU A 233 4.25 -3.59 9.14
CA LEU A 233 5.64 -3.17 9.03
C LEU A 233 5.99 -3.00 7.55
N ALA A 234 5.67 -1.84 7.00
CA ALA A 234 5.73 -1.58 5.56
C ALA A 234 7.07 -0.98 5.14
N TRP A 235 7.67 -1.49 4.07
CA TRP A 235 8.97 -1.05 3.58
C TRP A 235 9.20 -1.25 2.09
N HIS A 236 10.16 -0.47 1.55
CA HIS A 236 10.62 -0.63 0.19
C HIS A 236 12.11 -0.30 0.10
N ALA A 237 12.93 -1.33 0.04
CA ALA A 237 14.37 -1.21 -0.10
C ALA A 237 14.77 -0.73 -1.50
N GLY A 238 15.94 -0.10 -1.59
CA GLY A 238 16.58 0.20 -2.87
C GLY A 238 17.04 -1.07 -3.58
N PRO A 239 17.25 -1.05 -4.91
CA PRO A 239 17.81 -2.18 -5.63
C PRO A 239 19.29 -2.38 -5.25
N PRO A 240 19.81 -3.63 -5.21
CA PRO A 240 21.22 -3.92 -4.93
C PRO A 240 22.14 -3.64 -6.12
N ALA A 241 21.69 -2.82 -7.07
CA ALA A 241 22.38 -2.49 -8.32
C ALA A 241 22.63 -0.97 -8.42
N PHE A 242 23.40 -0.57 -9.42
CA PHE A 242 23.69 0.86 -9.71
C PHE A 242 24.50 1.58 -8.63
N GLY A 243 25.14 0.88 -7.70
CA GLY A 243 25.88 1.46 -6.57
C GLY A 243 27.33 1.83 -6.87
N GLY A 244 27.76 1.79 -8.14
CA GLY A 244 29.13 2.10 -8.55
C GLY A 244 30.19 1.13 -7.98
N PRO A 245 31.48 1.47 -8.10
CA PRO A 245 32.59 0.59 -7.70
C PRO A 245 32.63 0.32 -6.20
N HIS A 246 32.04 1.18 -5.39
CA HIS A 246 32.00 1.04 -3.92
C HIS A 246 30.79 0.23 -3.43
N GLN A 247 29.94 -0.26 -4.37
CA GLN A 247 28.79 -1.10 -4.08
C GLN A 247 27.81 -0.47 -3.06
N ARG A 248 27.65 0.86 -3.09
CA ARG A 248 26.82 1.59 -2.12
C ARG A 248 25.41 1.00 -2.02
N ASN A 249 24.74 0.81 -3.15
CA ASN A 249 23.37 0.31 -3.17
C ASN A 249 23.26 -1.15 -2.75
N LEU A 250 24.24 -1.98 -3.10
CA LEU A 250 24.32 -3.38 -2.66
C LEU A 250 24.38 -3.49 -1.12
N ARG A 251 25.25 -2.67 -0.51
CA ARG A 251 25.43 -2.59 0.95
C ARG A 251 24.21 -2.02 1.65
N ARG A 252 23.66 -0.94 1.11
CA ARG A 252 22.47 -0.30 1.67
C ARG A 252 21.26 -1.22 1.61
N ASN A 253 21.04 -1.89 0.48
CA ASN A 253 19.95 -2.86 0.32
C ASN A 253 20.02 -4.01 1.34
N HIS A 254 21.25 -4.54 1.58
CA HIS A 254 21.50 -5.51 2.65
C HIS A 254 21.05 -4.94 4.00
N ASP A 255 21.53 -3.75 4.35
CA ASP A 255 21.28 -3.13 5.64
C ASP A 255 19.82 -2.68 5.82
N GLU A 256 19.12 -2.30 4.74
CA GLU A 256 17.68 -2.03 4.76
C GLU A 256 16.88 -3.29 5.18
N THR A 257 17.34 -4.47 4.76
CA THR A 257 16.74 -5.75 5.16
C THR A 257 17.09 -6.09 6.60
N MET A 258 18.36 -5.90 7.00
CA MET A 258 18.84 -6.15 8.35
C MET A 258 18.20 -5.24 9.41
N PHE A 259 17.74 -4.04 9.04
CA PHE A 259 17.00 -3.15 9.93
C PHE A 259 15.84 -3.86 10.61
N TRP A 260 15.07 -4.65 9.86
CA TRP A 260 13.89 -5.34 10.38
C TRP A 260 14.27 -6.45 11.36
N LEU A 261 15.36 -7.17 11.10
CA LEU A 261 15.90 -8.15 12.05
C LEU A 261 16.30 -7.48 13.36
N HIS A 262 17.08 -6.40 13.29
CA HIS A 262 17.52 -5.67 14.48
C HIS A 262 16.34 -5.04 15.24
N LEU A 263 15.29 -4.60 14.53
CA LEU A 263 14.08 -4.09 15.17
C LEU A 263 13.33 -5.20 15.93
N LEU A 264 13.14 -6.36 15.31
CA LEU A 264 12.46 -7.51 15.91
C LEU A 264 13.23 -8.06 17.11
N ASP A 265 14.57 -8.09 17.05
CA ASP A 265 15.47 -8.52 18.12
C ASP A 265 15.60 -7.50 19.26
N GLY A 266 15.00 -6.30 19.14
CA GLY A 266 15.14 -5.24 20.13
C GLY A 266 16.55 -4.65 20.19
N ALA A 267 17.35 -4.78 19.13
CA ALA A 267 18.72 -4.28 19.06
C ALA A 267 18.81 -2.80 18.62
N LEU A 268 17.67 -2.16 18.31
CA LEU A 268 17.58 -0.75 17.93
C LEU A 268 17.12 0.13 19.10
N PRO A 269 17.36 1.45 19.07
CA PRO A 269 16.91 2.36 20.14
C PRO A 269 15.39 2.46 20.27
N MET A 270 14.62 2.07 19.23
CA MET A 270 13.17 2.04 19.29
C MET A 270 12.67 0.65 19.72
N PRO A 271 11.53 0.55 20.42
CA PRO A 271 10.99 -0.74 20.85
C PRO A 271 10.53 -1.55 19.63
N PRO A 272 10.65 -2.90 19.69
CA PRO A 272 10.08 -3.79 18.69
C PRO A 272 8.56 -3.62 18.61
N PRO A 273 7.93 -4.04 17.50
CA PRO A 273 6.48 -4.06 17.38
C PRO A 273 5.89 -5.09 18.36
N ALA A 274 4.75 -4.76 18.97
CA ALA A 274 3.98 -5.76 19.71
C ALA A 274 3.17 -6.63 18.73
N PRO A 275 3.08 -7.95 18.94
CA PRO A 275 2.19 -8.81 18.16
C PRO A 275 0.70 -8.42 18.38
N PRO A 276 -0.16 -8.61 17.36
CA PRO A 276 0.14 -9.16 16.05
C PRO A 276 0.74 -8.12 15.09
N TYR A 277 1.69 -8.55 14.26
CA TYR A 277 2.24 -7.72 13.19
C TYR A 277 2.49 -8.53 11.91
N VAL A 278 2.62 -7.81 10.79
CA VAL A 278 2.98 -8.40 9.49
C VAL A 278 4.07 -7.54 8.85
N LEU A 279 5.23 -8.12 8.59
CA LEU A 279 6.27 -7.47 7.80
C LEU A 279 5.92 -7.59 6.32
N ILE A 280 5.71 -6.45 5.66
CA ILE A 280 5.17 -6.37 4.31
C ILE A 280 5.94 -5.37 3.46
N GLY A 281 6.60 -5.84 2.41
CA GLY A 281 7.39 -4.92 1.58
C GLY A 281 8.20 -5.60 0.48
N ASN A 282 8.96 -4.78 -0.22
CA ASN A 282 9.87 -5.22 -1.27
C ASN A 282 11.32 -5.08 -0.80
N ALA A 283 11.98 -6.22 -0.63
CA ALA A 283 13.39 -6.30 -0.27
C ALA A 283 14.33 -5.99 -1.45
N ASN A 284 13.82 -6.07 -2.68
CA ASN A 284 14.68 -6.13 -3.88
C ASN A 284 15.78 -7.20 -3.81
N LEU A 285 15.58 -8.21 -2.97
CA LEU A 285 16.44 -9.37 -2.80
C LEU A 285 15.63 -10.65 -3.02
N ASP A 286 16.22 -11.59 -3.76
CA ASP A 286 15.76 -12.96 -3.87
C ASP A 286 16.69 -13.85 -3.01
N PRO A 287 16.21 -14.90 -2.33
CA PRO A 287 17.06 -15.74 -1.47
C PRO A 287 18.09 -16.58 -2.23
N ALA A 288 17.98 -16.71 -3.56
CA ALA A 288 18.81 -17.59 -4.37
C ALA A 288 19.35 -16.94 -5.66
N ALA A 289 18.67 -15.93 -6.21
CA ALA A 289 18.95 -15.38 -7.54
C ALA A 289 19.18 -13.86 -7.51
N GLY A 290 19.81 -13.32 -8.59
CA GLY A 290 20.17 -11.91 -8.71
C GLY A 290 21.46 -11.55 -7.99
N ASP A 291 21.80 -10.25 -7.98
CA ASP A 291 23.13 -9.73 -7.57
C ASP A 291 23.18 -9.26 -6.10
N GLY A 292 22.13 -9.50 -5.33
CA GLY A 292 22.02 -9.03 -3.94
C GLY A 292 22.82 -9.84 -2.93
N MET A 293 22.98 -9.32 -1.72
CA MET A 293 23.51 -10.06 -0.57
C MET A 293 22.42 -10.97 0.02
N HIS A 294 22.25 -12.16 -0.55
CA HIS A 294 21.15 -13.10 -0.24
C HIS A 294 21.06 -13.50 1.23
N GLN A 295 22.16 -13.42 2.01
CA GLN A 295 22.15 -13.76 3.42
C GLN A 295 21.20 -12.89 4.24
N ALA A 296 21.02 -11.61 3.89
CA ALA A 296 20.10 -10.72 4.61
C ALA A 296 18.65 -11.18 4.51
N ILE A 297 18.19 -11.48 3.28
CA ILE A 297 16.81 -11.95 3.09
C ILE A 297 16.61 -13.37 3.66
N ARG A 298 17.60 -14.24 3.57
CA ARG A 298 17.54 -15.58 4.19
C ARG A 298 17.41 -15.46 5.71
N ALA A 299 18.23 -14.62 6.34
CA ALA A 299 18.14 -14.38 7.78
C ALA A 299 16.76 -13.86 8.19
N LEU A 300 16.14 -13.01 7.36
CA LEU A 300 14.79 -12.51 7.62
C LEU A 300 13.74 -13.63 7.46
N LEU A 301 13.86 -14.47 6.44
CA LEU A 301 12.94 -15.59 6.22
C LEU A 301 13.06 -16.69 7.29
N ASP A 302 14.27 -16.88 7.85
CA ASP A 302 14.57 -17.86 8.89
C ASP A 302 14.31 -17.32 10.32
N HIS A 303 13.86 -16.05 10.46
CA HIS A 303 13.66 -15.42 11.77
C HIS A 303 12.50 -16.07 12.52
N PRO A 304 12.70 -16.53 13.79
CA PRO A 304 11.70 -17.33 14.51
C PRO A 304 10.39 -16.59 14.84
N ALA A 305 10.40 -15.25 14.84
CA ALA A 305 9.21 -14.43 15.06
C ALA A 305 8.38 -14.20 13.80
N LEU A 306 8.82 -14.69 12.64
CA LEU A 306 8.14 -14.53 11.35
C LEU A 306 7.83 -15.90 10.74
N GLN A 307 6.85 -15.94 9.85
CA GLN A 307 6.59 -17.10 9.01
C GLN A 307 6.54 -16.68 7.54
N ASP A 308 7.02 -17.55 6.65
CA ASP A 308 6.99 -17.33 5.21
C ASP A 308 5.91 -18.20 4.56
N PRO A 309 4.75 -17.63 4.17
CA PRO A 309 3.72 -18.37 3.43
C PRO A 309 4.15 -18.79 2.03
N ALA A 310 5.28 -18.28 1.53
CA ALA A 310 5.80 -18.53 0.20
C ALA A 310 4.73 -18.40 -0.91
N PRO A 311 4.04 -17.23 -1.04
CA PRO A 311 2.96 -17.07 -1.99
C PRO A 311 3.37 -17.47 -3.40
N ALA A 312 2.52 -18.23 -4.08
CA ALA A 312 2.82 -18.77 -5.39
C ALA A 312 1.66 -18.59 -6.37
N SER A 313 1.98 -18.52 -7.66
CA SER A 313 0.95 -18.59 -8.71
C SER A 313 0.55 -20.05 -8.99
N SER A 314 -0.72 -20.36 -8.91
CA SER A 314 -1.25 -21.69 -9.22
C SER A 314 -2.47 -21.59 -10.14
N PRO A 315 -2.44 -22.20 -11.34
CA PRO A 315 -1.26 -22.71 -12.05
C PRO A 315 -0.30 -21.59 -12.45
N PRO A 316 0.97 -21.89 -12.80
CA PRO A 316 1.89 -20.90 -13.34
C PRO A 316 1.28 -20.25 -14.59
N ARG A 317 0.97 -18.95 -14.53
CA ARG A 317 0.34 -18.24 -15.65
C ARG A 317 1.32 -17.92 -16.78
N VAL A 318 2.62 -18.04 -16.51
CA VAL A 318 3.68 -17.79 -17.48
C VAL A 318 4.59 -19.01 -17.54
N PRO A 319 4.72 -19.67 -18.70
CA PRO A 319 5.62 -20.81 -18.86
C PRO A 319 7.05 -20.47 -18.46
N GLY A 320 7.69 -21.34 -17.65
CA GLY A 320 9.07 -21.17 -17.20
C GLY A 320 9.29 -20.17 -16.06
N ALA A 321 8.26 -19.45 -15.60
CA ALA A 321 8.39 -18.60 -14.42
C ALA A 321 8.40 -19.46 -13.15
N PRO A 322 9.33 -19.23 -12.20
CA PRO A 322 9.24 -19.82 -10.88
C PRO A 322 7.91 -19.45 -10.22
N ALA A 323 7.28 -20.42 -9.53
CA ALA A 323 5.94 -20.23 -8.97
C ALA A 323 5.89 -19.06 -7.97
N THR A 324 6.95 -18.87 -7.18
CA THR A 324 7.07 -17.83 -6.14
C THR A 324 7.66 -16.52 -6.64
N ALA A 325 8.08 -16.41 -7.91
CA ALA A 325 8.65 -15.16 -8.44
C ALA A 325 7.62 -14.04 -8.42
N THR A 326 7.94 -12.92 -7.81
CA THR A 326 7.08 -11.75 -7.67
C THR A 326 7.40 -10.65 -8.67
N ALA A 327 8.54 -10.73 -9.35
CA ALA A 327 8.96 -9.77 -10.36
C ALA A 327 9.68 -10.44 -11.53
N HIS A 328 9.67 -9.75 -12.69
CA HIS A 328 10.38 -10.16 -13.90
C HIS A 328 11.13 -8.99 -14.51
N PHE A 329 12.44 -9.13 -14.65
CA PHE A 329 13.36 -8.15 -15.23
C PHE A 329 13.98 -8.72 -16.51
N PRO A 330 13.34 -8.68 -17.67
CA PRO A 330 13.78 -9.40 -18.87
C PRO A 330 15.12 -8.91 -19.42
N GLN A 331 15.50 -7.67 -19.13
CA GLN A 331 16.79 -7.07 -19.51
C GLN A 331 17.83 -7.08 -18.36
N GLY A 332 17.58 -7.84 -17.33
CA GLY A 332 18.37 -7.90 -16.10
C GLY A 332 18.39 -9.31 -15.53
N PRO A 333 18.22 -9.47 -14.19
CA PRO A 333 18.38 -10.76 -13.51
C PRO A 333 17.25 -11.77 -13.78
N GLY A 334 16.26 -11.45 -14.61
CA GLY A 334 15.17 -12.36 -14.94
C GLY A 334 14.07 -12.42 -13.87
N TRP A 335 13.62 -13.63 -13.53
CA TRP A 335 12.56 -13.87 -12.54
C TRP A 335 13.13 -13.87 -11.13
N LEU A 336 12.57 -13.03 -10.25
CA LEU A 336 13.00 -12.91 -8.85
C LEU A 336 11.78 -12.91 -7.91
N ARG A 337 11.98 -13.42 -6.72
CA ARG A 337 11.10 -13.18 -5.57
C ARG A 337 11.67 -11.99 -4.78
N THR A 338 11.07 -10.82 -4.92
CA THR A 338 11.55 -9.59 -4.26
C THR A 338 10.57 -8.98 -3.27
N SER A 339 9.29 -9.38 -3.34
CA SER A 339 8.19 -8.88 -2.51
C SER A 339 7.75 -9.95 -1.52
N TYR A 340 7.55 -9.56 -0.26
CA TYR A 340 7.31 -10.45 0.86
C TYR A 340 6.17 -9.94 1.72
N ILE A 341 5.33 -10.85 2.19
CA ILE A 341 4.35 -10.67 3.27
C ILE A 341 4.65 -11.76 4.28
N LEU A 342 5.22 -11.38 5.42
CA LEU A 342 5.70 -12.28 6.46
C LEU A 342 4.93 -11.97 7.76
N PRO A 343 3.84 -12.70 8.05
CA PRO A 343 3.12 -12.58 9.30
C PRO A 343 3.99 -12.99 10.50
N ASP A 344 3.73 -12.43 11.68
CA ASP A 344 4.34 -12.96 12.89
C ASP A 344 3.95 -14.43 13.11
N ALA A 345 4.81 -15.18 13.81
CA ALA A 345 4.68 -16.62 13.98
C ALA A 345 3.40 -17.05 14.73
N GLY A 346 2.76 -16.14 15.45
CA GLY A 346 1.51 -16.39 16.20
C GLY A 346 0.25 -16.28 15.34
N LEU A 347 0.33 -15.66 14.15
CA LEU A 347 -0.80 -15.52 13.25
C LEU A 347 -1.04 -16.81 12.46
N GLN A 348 -2.31 -17.21 12.31
CA GLN A 348 -2.66 -18.33 11.46
C GLN A 348 -2.79 -17.87 10.00
N VAL A 349 -1.92 -18.34 9.12
CA VAL A 349 -2.05 -18.17 7.67
C VAL A 349 -3.06 -19.18 7.13
N LEU A 350 -4.06 -18.69 6.40
CA LEU A 350 -5.13 -19.49 5.81
C LEU A 350 -4.86 -19.82 4.34
N ASP A 351 -4.37 -18.85 3.59
CA ASP A 351 -4.10 -18.97 2.15
C ASP A 351 -3.13 -17.87 1.69
N SER A 352 -2.50 -18.04 0.52
CA SER A 352 -1.63 -17.05 -0.07
C SER A 352 -1.50 -17.23 -1.58
N GLY A 353 -1.14 -16.18 -2.29
CA GLY A 353 -0.96 -16.29 -3.73
C GLY A 353 -0.44 -15.04 -4.41
N LEU A 354 -0.37 -15.14 -5.75
CA LEU A 354 0.11 -14.07 -6.63
C LEU A 354 -0.93 -13.79 -7.72
N ILE A 355 -1.17 -12.51 -7.99
CA ILE A 355 -1.89 -12.03 -9.18
C ILE A 355 -0.89 -11.28 -10.06
N ARG A 356 -0.62 -11.82 -11.24
CA ARG A 356 0.26 -11.16 -12.20
C ARG A 356 -0.51 -10.12 -13.00
N ALA A 357 -0.07 -8.87 -12.90
CA ALA A 357 -0.59 -7.82 -13.76
C ALA A 357 -0.24 -8.12 -15.23
N PRO A 358 -1.11 -7.77 -16.19
CA PRO A 358 -0.82 -7.87 -17.61
C PRO A 358 0.44 -7.06 -17.99
N ALA A 359 1.16 -7.52 -19.03
CA ALA A 359 2.29 -6.75 -19.56
C ALA A 359 1.87 -5.31 -19.91
N PRO A 360 2.76 -4.33 -19.77
CA PRO A 360 4.20 -4.43 -19.50
C PRO A 360 4.61 -4.44 -18.02
N ALA A 361 3.68 -4.63 -17.09
CA ALA A 361 3.99 -4.65 -15.65
C ALA A 361 5.02 -5.74 -15.32
N ARG A 362 6.01 -5.38 -14.51
CA ARG A 362 7.07 -6.28 -14.08
C ARG A 362 6.74 -7.03 -12.79
N HIS A 363 5.90 -6.47 -11.94
CA HIS A 363 5.59 -6.99 -10.62
C HIS A 363 4.23 -7.67 -10.56
N ALA A 364 4.14 -8.72 -9.76
CA ALA A 364 2.88 -9.33 -9.36
C ALA A 364 2.38 -8.69 -8.06
N LEU A 365 1.06 -8.63 -7.88
CA LEU A 365 0.48 -8.42 -6.57
C LEU A 365 0.63 -9.72 -5.76
N VAL A 366 1.14 -9.59 -4.54
CA VAL A 366 1.27 -10.67 -3.55
C VAL A 366 0.13 -10.51 -2.55
N TRP A 367 -0.50 -11.60 -2.13
CA TRP A 367 -1.51 -11.56 -1.09
C TRP A 367 -1.39 -12.74 -0.12
N VAL A 368 -1.81 -12.50 1.11
CA VAL A 368 -1.87 -13.50 2.20
C VAL A 368 -3.18 -13.29 2.95
N ASP A 369 -3.90 -14.39 3.18
CA ASP A 369 -5.07 -14.44 4.05
C ASP A 369 -4.62 -14.94 5.43
N ILE A 370 -4.91 -14.18 6.47
CA ILE A 370 -4.71 -14.58 7.87
C ILE A 370 -6.06 -14.72 8.56
N ALA A 371 -6.16 -15.63 9.53
CA ALA A 371 -7.29 -15.65 10.43
C ALA A 371 -7.29 -14.35 11.26
N LEU A 372 -8.47 -13.82 11.54
CA LEU A 372 -8.59 -12.74 12.52
C LEU A 372 -8.17 -13.28 13.90
N PRO A 373 -7.23 -12.60 14.57
CA PRO A 373 -6.77 -13.03 15.89
C PRO A 373 -7.86 -12.93 16.96
#